data_ab73bde8b78110f1022c3e84eb8d719d
#
_entry.id   ab73bde8b78110f1022c3e84eb8d719d
#
_cell.length_a   1.000
_cell.length_b   1.000
_cell.length_c   1.000
_cell.angle_alpha   90.00
_cell.angle_beta   90.00
_cell.angle_gamma   90.00
#
_symmetry.space_group_name_H-M   'P 1'
#
loop_
_entity.id
_entity.type
_entity.pdbx_description
1 polymer ?
#
loop_
_entity_poly.entity_id
_entity_poly.type
_entity_poly.pdbx_seq_one_letter_code
_entity_poly.pdbx_strand_id
1 'polypeptide(L)'
;MMNNILLDKNKEDKMTNTILLTKDKVYDGNLILVNAFLPVKTSEDIDLIPVDTRFPSILMKREATNILQNILKSICGINEIVPVSGYRTAEEQQDIYSSSLRDNGKDFTKKFVALP
;
A
#
# COMPACT_ATOMS: atom_id res chain seq x y z
N MET A 1 28.31 4.82 0.81
CA MET A 1 27.97 3.39 0.72
C MET A 1 26.64 3.26 -0.02
N MET A 2 26.64 2.63 -1.15
CA MET A 2 25.44 2.50 -1.98
C MET A 2 24.51 1.43 -1.39
N ASN A 3 23.38 1.83 -0.83
CA ASN A 3 22.33 0.90 -0.43
C ASN A 3 21.49 0.57 -1.67
N ASN A 4 21.98 -0.34 -2.46
CA ASN A 4 21.27 -0.81 -3.64
C ASN A 4 20.48 -2.07 -3.27
N ILE A 5 19.20 -2.09 -3.61
CA ILE A 5 18.41 -3.30 -3.59
C ILE A 5 18.35 -3.81 -5.02
N LEU A 6 18.99 -4.95 -5.26
CA LEU A 6 18.94 -5.63 -6.54
C LEU A 6 17.79 -6.63 -6.52
N LEU A 7 16.76 -6.36 -7.29
CA LEU A 7 15.72 -7.34 -7.56
C LEU A 7 16.27 -8.37 -8.54
N ASP A 8 16.23 -9.63 -8.12
CA ASP A 8 16.96 -10.74 -8.72
C ASP A 8 16.81 -10.83 -10.23
N LYS A 9 17.96 -10.86 -10.86
CA LYS A 9 18.12 -11.07 -12.30
C LYS A 9 17.97 -12.51 -12.71
N ASN A 10 17.48 -13.36 -11.85
CA ASN A 10 17.72 -14.75 -12.03
C ASN A 10 17.23 -15.29 -13.36
N LYS A 11 18.19 -15.60 -14.16
CA LYS A 11 18.18 -16.67 -15.12
C LYS A 11 17.21 -16.53 -16.26
N GLU A 12 17.73 -16.14 -17.37
CA GLU A 12 17.23 -16.54 -18.68
C GLU A 12 15.74 -16.29 -18.96
N ASP A 13 15.00 -15.77 -17.98
CA ASP A 13 13.64 -15.33 -18.20
C ASP A 13 13.69 -13.97 -18.88
N LYS A 14 13.54 -13.97 -20.21
CA LYS A 14 13.50 -12.78 -21.04
C LYS A 14 12.36 -11.82 -20.71
N MET A 15 11.46 -12.22 -19.82
CA MET A 15 10.28 -11.46 -19.36
C MET A 15 10.54 -10.72 -18.05
N THR A 16 11.67 -10.97 -17.38
CA THR A 16 11.99 -10.35 -16.09
C THR A 16 12.83 -9.11 -16.29
N ASN A 17 12.28 -7.96 -15.90
CA ASN A 17 13.01 -6.72 -15.81
C ASN A 17 13.59 -6.59 -14.40
N THR A 18 14.90 -6.39 -14.32
CA THR A 18 15.57 -6.06 -13.07
C THR A 18 15.58 -4.55 -12.89
N ILE A 19 15.11 -4.08 -11.75
CA ILE A 19 15.16 -2.68 -11.38
C ILE A 19 16.16 -2.52 -10.23
N LEU A 20 17.16 -1.66 -10.43
CA LEU A 20 18.09 -1.26 -9.38
C LEU A 20 17.46 -0.12 -8.59
N LEU A 21 17.14 -0.37 -7.32
CA LEU A 21 16.64 0.66 -6.41
C LEU A 21 17.79 1.24 -5.59
N THR A 22 17.92 2.55 -5.62
CA THR A 22 18.77 3.31 -4.71
C THR A 22 17.91 3.93 -3.61
N LYS A 23 18.53 4.29 -2.49
CA LYS A 23 17.80 4.82 -1.32
C LYS A 23 16.98 6.09 -1.64
N ASP A 24 17.46 6.91 -2.53
CA ASP A 24 16.83 8.13 -3.01
C ASP A 24 15.66 7.86 -3.99
N LYS A 25 15.63 6.68 -4.60
CA LYS A 25 14.60 6.28 -5.60
C LYS A 25 13.54 5.30 -5.10
N VAL A 26 13.61 4.88 -3.84
CA VAL A 26 12.64 3.92 -3.29
C VAL A 26 11.20 4.45 -3.21
N TYR A 27 11.03 5.74 -3.38
CA TYR A 27 9.73 6.41 -3.41
C TYR A 27 9.31 6.91 -4.80
N ASP A 28 10.08 6.57 -5.83
CA ASP A 28 9.78 6.99 -7.20
C ASP A 28 8.88 5.99 -7.92
N GLY A 29 7.99 6.52 -8.77
CA GLY A 29 7.14 5.72 -9.63
C GLY A 29 5.94 5.09 -8.92
N ASN A 30 5.39 4.06 -9.53
CA ASN A 30 4.16 3.41 -9.07
C ASN A 30 4.39 2.28 -8.06
N LEU A 31 5.61 1.78 -7.96
CA LEU A 31 6.03 0.78 -7.00
C LEU A 31 7.04 1.40 -6.06
N ILE A 32 6.66 1.55 -4.82
CA ILE A 32 7.51 2.11 -3.77
C ILE A 32 7.83 1.05 -2.72
N LEU A 33 9.02 1.15 -2.12
CA LEU A 33 9.42 0.28 -1.02
C LEU A 33 9.03 0.93 0.31
N VAL A 34 8.17 0.26 1.06
CA VAL A 34 7.72 0.72 2.39
C VAL A 34 7.94 -0.37 3.43
N ASN A 35 8.56 0.01 4.54
CA ASN A 35 8.71 -0.85 5.72
C ASN A 35 8.97 0.01 6.97
N ALA A 36 9.28 -0.61 8.10
CA ALA A 36 9.55 0.11 9.35
C ALA A 36 10.73 1.09 9.29
N PHE A 37 11.66 0.90 8.36
CA PHE A 37 12.83 1.76 8.16
C PHE A 37 12.63 2.79 7.03
N LEU A 38 11.67 2.54 6.17
CA LEU A 38 11.31 3.37 5.04
C LEU A 38 9.80 3.65 5.11
N PRO A 39 9.38 4.57 5.98
CA PRO A 39 7.96 4.90 6.12
C PRO A 39 7.42 5.55 4.85
N VAL A 40 6.12 5.41 4.63
CA VAL A 40 5.47 6.08 3.51
C VAL A 40 5.62 7.60 3.64
N LYS A 41 5.96 8.25 2.55
CA LYS A 41 5.90 9.71 2.47
C LYS A 41 4.49 10.12 2.07
N THR A 42 3.79 10.82 2.95
CA THR A 42 2.48 11.37 2.64
C THR A 42 2.63 12.56 1.70
N SER A 43 1.89 12.58 0.61
CA SER A 43 1.65 13.79 -0.16
C SER A 43 0.32 14.39 0.27
N GLU A 44 0.27 15.71 0.39
CA GLU A 44 -0.94 16.42 0.83
C GLU A 44 -2.07 16.38 -0.21
N ASP A 45 -1.73 16.14 -1.48
CA ASP A 45 -2.68 16.16 -2.61
C ASP A 45 -2.86 14.78 -3.23
N ILE A 46 -3.46 13.87 -2.48
CA ILE A 46 -3.82 12.55 -3.04
C ILE A 46 -5.26 12.64 -3.57
N ASP A 47 -5.43 12.41 -4.87
CA ASP A 47 -6.76 12.33 -5.50
C ASP A 47 -7.42 10.99 -5.14
N LEU A 48 -8.20 11.02 -4.06
CA LEU A 48 -8.90 9.88 -3.51
C LEU A 48 -10.36 9.87 -3.95
N ILE A 49 -10.83 8.70 -4.35
CA ILE A 49 -12.24 8.46 -4.65
C ILE A 49 -12.72 7.19 -3.96
N PRO A 50 -14.03 7.03 -3.73
CA PRO A 50 -14.58 5.75 -3.26
C PRO A 50 -14.19 4.61 -4.20
N VAL A 51 -13.74 3.51 -3.63
CA VAL A 51 -13.34 2.32 -4.38
C VAL A 51 -14.53 1.69 -5.12
N ASP A 52 -15.71 1.84 -4.53
CA ASP A 52 -16.99 1.39 -5.08
C ASP A 52 -18.10 2.27 -4.51
N THR A 53 -19.11 2.58 -5.30
CA THR A 53 -20.26 3.39 -4.87
C THR A 53 -21.04 2.78 -3.71
N ARG A 54 -20.99 1.45 -3.57
CA ARG A 54 -21.60 0.71 -2.44
C ARG A 54 -20.83 0.88 -1.13
N PHE A 55 -19.55 1.29 -1.20
CA PHE A 55 -18.64 1.44 -0.07
C PHE A 55 -17.99 2.83 -0.07
N PRO A 56 -18.76 3.89 0.16
CA PRO A 56 -18.29 5.27 -0.03
C PRO A 56 -17.20 5.70 0.96
N SER A 57 -17.07 5.02 2.07
CA SER A 57 -16.02 5.29 3.08
C SER A 57 -14.68 4.65 2.78
N ILE A 58 -14.62 3.71 1.82
CA ILE A 58 -13.37 3.06 1.44
C ILE A 58 -12.77 3.81 0.26
N LEU A 59 -11.72 4.57 0.54
CA LEU A 59 -11.09 5.44 -0.44
C LEU A 59 -9.82 4.81 -1.01
N MET A 60 -9.57 5.08 -2.28
CA MET A 60 -8.36 4.67 -3.00
C MET A 60 -7.98 5.76 -4.01
N LYS A 61 -6.72 5.84 -4.37
CA LYS A 61 -6.26 6.74 -5.43
C LYS A 61 -7.05 6.48 -6.72
N ARG A 62 -7.52 7.54 -7.38
CA ARG A 62 -8.39 7.46 -8.58
C ARG A 62 -7.85 6.51 -9.65
N GLU A 63 -6.58 6.64 -10.00
CA GLU A 63 -5.97 5.75 -11.02
C GLU A 63 -6.01 4.29 -10.61
N ALA A 64 -5.68 3.99 -9.36
CA ALA A 64 -5.72 2.63 -8.83
C ALA A 64 -7.15 2.09 -8.77
N THR A 65 -8.11 2.93 -8.41
CA THR A 65 -9.54 2.58 -8.41
C THR A 65 -10.03 2.21 -9.80
N ASN A 66 -9.67 2.99 -10.80
CA ASN A 66 -10.05 2.73 -12.19
C ASN A 66 -9.47 1.40 -12.69
N ILE A 67 -8.21 1.13 -12.38
CA ILE A 67 -7.57 -0.16 -12.73
C ILE A 67 -8.27 -1.32 -12.03
N LEU A 68 -8.53 -1.20 -10.72
CA LEU A 68 -9.24 -2.22 -9.96
C LEU A 68 -10.63 -2.51 -10.55
N GLN A 69 -11.40 -1.46 -10.84
CA GLN A 69 -12.73 -1.61 -11.43
C GLN A 69 -12.69 -2.30 -12.80
N ASN A 70 -11.69 -2.01 -13.62
CA ASN A 70 -11.50 -2.70 -14.91
C ASN A 70 -11.15 -4.17 -14.71
N ILE A 71 -10.30 -4.51 -13.75
CA ILE A 71 -9.97 -5.90 -13.42
C ILE A 71 -11.23 -6.63 -12.93
N LEU A 72 -11.97 -6.06 -11.98
CA LEU A 72 -13.19 -6.68 -11.45
C LEU A 72 -14.25 -6.91 -12.52
N LYS A 73 -14.40 -5.98 -13.46
CA LYS A 73 -15.29 -6.17 -14.61
C LYS A 73 -14.83 -7.30 -15.52
N SER A 74 -13.55 -7.37 -15.82
CA SER A 74 -12.99 -8.38 -16.74
C SER A 74 -13.09 -9.81 -16.21
N ILE A 75 -13.07 -10.00 -14.90
CA ILE A 75 -13.21 -11.31 -14.23
C ILE A 75 -14.63 -11.57 -13.72
N CYS A 76 -15.60 -10.70 -14.01
CA CYS A 76 -16.97 -10.76 -13.46
C CYS A 76 -17.02 -10.78 -11.92
N GLY A 77 -16.04 -10.14 -11.29
CA GLY A 77 -15.81 -10.22 -9.84
C GLY A 77 -16.45 -9.09 -9.01
N ILE A 78 -17.20 -8.18 -9.61
CA ILE A 78 -17.75 -6.99 -8.92
C ILE A 78 -18.63 -7.37 -7.72
N ASN A 79 -19.40 -8.43 -7.82
CA ASN A 79 -20.28 -8.92 -6.76
C ASN A 79 -19.62 -9.98 -5.86
N GLU A 80 -18.49 -10.52 -6.28
CA GLU A 80 -17.80 -11.62 -5.57
C GLU A 80 -16.68 -11.09 -4.67
N ILE A 81 -16.08 -9.95 -5.04
CA ILE A 81 -14.95 -9.37 -4.32
C ILE A 81 -15.42 -8.09 -3.63
N VAL A 82 -15.35 -8.11 -2.31
CA VAL A 82 -15.81 -7.00 -1.47
C VAL A 82 -14.59 -6.24 -0.91
N PRO A 83 -14.51 -4.92 -1.10
CA PRO A 83 -13.48 -4.12 -0.47
C PRO A 83 -13.67 -4.09 1.04
N VAL A 84 -12.58 -4.25 1.80
CA VAL A 84 -12.59 -4.27 3.26
C VAL A 84 -11.99 -2.99 3.84
N SER A 85 -10.90 -2.50 3.26
CA SER A 85 -10.23 -1.28 3.67
C SER A 85 -9.54 -0.62 2.47
N GLY A 86 -9.27 0.65 2.59
CA GLY A 86 -8.60 1.44 1.57
C GLY A 86 -7.55 2.37 2.18
N TYR A 87 -7.45 3.57 1.64
CA TYR A 87 -6.56 4.60 2.16
C TYR A 87 -6.90 4.91 3.63
N ARG A 88 -5.86 5.13 4.40
CA ARG A 88 -5.94 5.50 5.80
C ARG A 88 -5.03 6.69 6.07
N THR A 89 -5.53 7.68 6.79
CA THR A 89 -4.72 8.81 7.23
C THR A 89 -3.73 8.40 8.32
N ALA A 90 -2.70 9.21 8.53
CA ALA A 90 -1.76 9.00 9.65
C ALA A 90 -2.47 9.08 11.00
N GLU A 91 -3.47 9.96 11.13
CA GLU A 91 -4.28 10.12 12.35
C GLU A 91 -5.11 8.86 12.64
N GLU A 92 -5.81 8.34 11.65
CA GLU A 92 -6.55 7.07 11.78
C GLU A 92 -5.62 5.91 12.15
N GLN A 93 -4.43 5.86 11.55
CA GLN A 93 -3.43 4.84 11.89
C GLN A 93 -2.91 5.01 13.32
N GLN A 94 -2.72 6.24 13.79
CA GLN A 94 -2.35 6.54 15.17
C GLN A 94 -3.41 6.05 16.16
N ASP A 95 -4.67 6.27 15.86
CA ASP A 95 -5.78 5.81 16.70
C ASP A 95 -5.83 4.29 16.80
N ILE A 96 -5.64 3.60 15.67
CA ILE A 96 -5.57 2.13 15.63
C ILE A 96 -4.39 1.62 16.45
N TYR A 97 -3.21 2.23 16.29
CA TYR A 97 -2.02 1.86 17.02
C TYR A 97 -2.19 2.05 18.52
N SER A 98 -2.73 3.20 18.94
CA SER A 98 -2.99 3.53 20.35
C SER A 98 -4.03 2.60 20.97
N SER A 99 -5.09 2.27 20.24
CA SER A 99 -6.12 1.32 20.68
C SER A 99 -5.53 -0.09 20.85
N SER A 100 -4.71 -0.53 19.90
CA SER A 100 -4.04 -1.83 20.01
C SER A 100 -3.06 -1.89 21.19
N LEU A 101 -2.33 -0.80 21.47
CA LEU A 101 -1.46 -0.73 22.65
C LEU A 101 -2.24 -0.95 23.94
N ARG A 102 -3.41 -0.33 24.06
CA ARG A 102 -4.29 -0.45 25.22
C ARG A 102 -4.91 -1.84 25.34
N ASP A 103 -5.38 -2.40 24.24
CA ASP A 103 -6.22 -3.61 24.24
C ASP A 103 -5.40 -4.89 24.14
N ASN A 104 -4.27 -4.86 23.43
CA ASN A 104 -3.45 -6.04 23.12
C ASN A 104 -2.02 -5.97 23.69
N GLY A 105 -1.62 -4.81 24.20
CA GLY A 105 -0.28 -4.60 24.75
C GLY A 105 0.80 -4.33 23.69
N LYS A 106 1.98 -3.95 24.21
CA LYS A 106 3.09 -3.42 23.39
C LYS A 106 3.70 -4.43 22.43
N ASP A 107 3.88 -5.67 22.88
CA ASP A 107 4.57 -6.68 22.08
C ASP A 107 3.73 -7.11 20.88
N PHE A 108 2.43 -7.31 21.10
CA PHE A 108 1.48 -7.59 20.03
C PHE A 108 1.42 -6.43 19.04
N THR A 109 1.23 -5.21 19.53
CA THR A 109 1.07 -4.02 18.68
C THR A 109 2.30 -3.79 17.81
N LYS A 110 3.50 -3.86 18.37
CA LYS A 110 4.74 -3.71 17.59
C LYS A 110 4.91 -4.76 16.50
N LYS A 111 4.39 -5.96 16.73
CA LYS A 111 4.53 -7.08 15.80
C LYS A 111 3.50 -7.06 14.68
N PHE A 112 2.27 -6.64 14.95
CA PHE A 112 1.13 -6.83 14.06
C PHE A 112 0.46 -5.56 13.57
N VAL A 113 0.76 -4.41 14.17
CA VAL A 113 0.16 -3.13 13.77
C VAL A 113 1.22 -2.21 13.20
N ALA A 114 0.97 -1.70 12.01
CA ALA A 114 1.87 -0.75 11.36
C ALA A 114 2.00 0.53 12.20
N LEU A 115 3.19 1.12 12.18
CA LEU A 115 3.42 2.43 12.77
C LEU A 115 2.59 3.50 12.04
N PRO A 116 2.08 4.49 12.78
CA PRO A 116 1.37 5.62 12.20
C PRO A 116 2.27 6.54 11.39
#